data_65016ca93737bcbd45575c1cd15e4ebf
#
_entry.id   65016ca93737bcbd45575c1cd15e4ebf
#
_cell.length_a   1.000
_cell.length_b   1.000
_cell.length_c   1.000
_cell.angle_alpha   90.00
_cell.angle_beta   90.00
_cell.angle_gamma   90.00
#
_symmetry.space_group_name_H-M   'P 1'
#
loop_
_entity.id
_entity.type
_entity.pdbx_description
1 polymer ?
#
loop_
_entity_poly.entity_id
_entity_poly.type
_entity_poly.pdbx_seq_one_letter_code
_entity_poly.pdbx_strand_id
1 'polypeptide(L)'
;MKHETINSITLPKIGFGAWRIGGNSSPDHALDSKSLTALRSALEVGYAHFDTAEKYADGHSEELVGEAVRVSAKKREELFITTKVTPSHLKYDDVLKACENSLRRLKMDYVDLYLIHWPGTGVKYEEAFRALNKLVRDGKVRHLGVSNFKLKLLKQSQE
;
A
#
# COMPACT_ATOMS: atom_id res chain seq x y z
N MET A 1 -20.00 6.47 -1.21
CA MET A 1 -19.06 6.92 -0.15
C MET A 1 -18.68 8.37 -0.39
N LYS A 2 -18.40 9.18 0.67
CA LYS A 2 -17.92 10.57 0.49
C LYS A 2 -16.45 10.56 0.07
N HIS A 3 -16.08 11.49 -0.84
CA HIS A 3 -14.73 11.67 -1.33
C HIS A 3 -14.15 13.01 -0.87
N GLU A 4 -12.83 13.10 -0.85
CA GLU A 4 -12.03 14.31 -0.66
C GLU A 4 -11.12 14.48 -1.87
N THR A 5 -10.92 15.72 -2.30
CA THR A 5 -9.94 16.02 -3.34
C THR A 5 -8.84 16.89 -2.77
N ILE A 6 -7.61 16.41 -2.82
CA ILE A 6 -6.41 17.08 -2.32
C ILE A 6 -5.42 17.14 -3.49
N ASN A 7 -5.05 18.34 -3.92
CA ASN A 7 -4.09 18.53 -5.03
C ASN A 7 -4.42 17.66 -6.27
N SER A 8 -5.67 17.71 -6.72
CA SER A 8 -6.20 16.89 -7.85
C SER A 8 -6.30 15.38 -7.61
N ILE A 9 -5.90 14.88 -6.44
CA ILE A 9 -6.09 13.47 -6.08
C ILE A 9 -7.45 13.33 -5.40
N THR A 10 -8.37 12.57 -6.00
CA THR A 10 -9.67 12.24 -5.40
C THR A 10 -9.61 10.88 -4.75
N LEU A 11 -9.85 10.83 -3.45
CA LEU A 11 -9.84 9.59 -2.67
C LEU A 11 -11.06 9.48 -1.75
N PRO A 12 -11.50 8.26 -1.40
CA PRO A 12 -12.54 8.06 -0.39
C PRO A 12 -12.09 8.58 0.97
N LYS A 13 -12.97 9.28 1.68
CA LYS A 13 -12.67 9.81 3.04
C LYS A 13 -12.44 8.72 4.08
N ILE A 14 -12.92 7.51 3.83
CA ILE A 14 -12.79 6.35 4.71
C ILE A 14 -12.19 5.21 3.90
N GLY A 15 -11.12 4.61 4.41
CA GLY A 15 -10.47 3.43 3.85
C GLY A 15 -10.62 2.21 4.76
N PHE A 16 -10.45 1.04 4.18
CA PHE A 16 -10.37 -0.23 4.89
C PHE A 16 -8.89 -0.52 5.21
N GLY A 17 -8.55 -0.55 6.50
CA GLY A 17 -7.22 -0.94 6.95
C GLY A 17 -7.08 -2.46 7.03
N ALA A 18 -6.13 -3.00 6.30
CA ALA A 18 -5.90 -4.45 6.20
C ALA A 18 -4.87 -4.99 7.21
N TRP A 19 -4.52 -4.23 8.25
CA TRP A 19 -3.69 -4.76 9.32
C TRP A 19 -4.41 -5.90 10.03
N ARG A 20 -3.72 -7.03 10.23
CA ARG A 20 -4.24 -8.31 10.74
C ARG A 20 -5.16 -9.08 9.78
N ILE A 21 -5.31 -8.66 8.54
CA ILE A 21 -5.87 -9.49 7.49
C ILE A 21 -4.83 -10.56 7.13
N GLY A 22 -5.20 -11.83 7.24
CA GLY A 22 -4.32 -12.97 6.94
C GLY A 22 -3.26 -13.28 8.00
N GLY A 23 -3.33 -12.66 9.19
CA GLY A 23 -2.39 -12.90 10.28
C GLY A 23 -1.90 -11.63 10.96
N ASN A 24 -0.87 -11.75 11.78
CA ASN A 24 -0.27 -10.60 12.50
C ASN A 24 1.10 -10.24 11.89
N SER A 25 2.19 -10.78 12.46
CA SER A 25 3.56 -10.59 11.94
C SER A 25 3.96 -11.64 10.91
N SER A 26 3.25 -12.76 10.86
CA SER A 26 3.41 -13.86 9.91
C SER A 26 2.04 -14.30 9.38
N PRO A 27 1.99 -15.01 8.23
CA PRO A 27 0.76 -15.58 7.70
C PRO A 27 0.08 -16.52 8.69
N ASP A 28 -1.25 -16.42 8.76
CA ASP A 28 -2.12 -17.36 9.46
C ASP A 28 -3.25 -17.76 8.51
N HIS A 29 -3.04 -18.84 7.76
CA HIS A 29 -3.98 -19.32 6.76
C HIS A 29 -5.32 -19.80 7.34
N ALA A 30 -5.40 -20.10 8.64
CA ALA A 30 -6.67 -20.38 9.30
C ALA A 30 -7.62 -19.18 9.30
N LEU A 31 -7.08 -17.96 9.14
CA LEU A 31 -7.84 -16.72 9.06
C LEU A 31 -8.28 -16.34 7.64
N ASP A 32 -7.83 -17.02 6.60
CA ASP A 32 -8.03 -16.62 5.20
C ASP A 32 -9.50 -16.49 4.83
N SER A 33 -10.32 -17.48 5.16
CA SER A 33 -11.76 -17.45 4.88
C SER A 33 -12.46 -16.26 5.52
N LYS A 34 -12.15 -15.97 6.80
CA LYS A 34 -12.71 -14.82 7.54
C LYS A 34 -12.21 -13.51 6.96
N SER A 35 -10.93 -13.43 6.64
CA SER A 35 -10.28 -12.26 6.05
C SER A 35 -10.86 -11.91 4.69
N LEU A 36 -11.01 -12.91 3.80
CA LEU A 36 -11.62 -12.73 2.49
C LEU A 36 -13.09 -12.33 2.59
N THR A 37 -13.84 -12.90 3.54
CA THR A 37 -15.23 -12.49 3.80
C THR A 37 -15.30 -11.00 4.18
N ALA A 38 -14.44 -10.55 5.11
CA ALA A 38 -14.41 -9.15 5.53
C ALA A 38 -14.04 -8.19 4.37
N LEU A 39 -13.03 -8.55 3.56
CA LEU A 39 -12.62 -7.76 2.40
C LEU A 39 -13.72 -7.66 1.34
N ARG A 40 -14.39 -8.79 1.03
CA ARG A 40 -15.49 -8.82 0.06
C ARG A 40 -16.69 -8.01 0.54
N SER A 41 -17.08 -8.18 1.81
CA SER A 41 -18.16 -7.37 2.40
C SER A 41 -17.82 -5.87 2.37
N ALA A 42 -16.57 -5.49 2.61
CA ALA A 42 -16.13 -4.11 2.48
C ALA A 42 -16.32 -3.58 1.04
N LEU A 43 -15.93 -4.36 0.03
CA LEU A 43 -16.14 -4.01 -1.39
C LEU A 43 -17.64 -3.88 -1.73
N GLU A 44 -18.47 -4.79 -1.24
CA GLU A 44 -19.93 -4.81 -1.47
C GLU A 44 -20.63 -3.60 -0.84
N VAL A 45 -20.26 -3.19 0.38
CA VAL A 45 -20.82 -1.99 1.03
C VAL A 45 -20.22 -0.68 0.51
N GLY A 46 -19.31 -0.75 -0.48
CA GLY A 46 -18.82 0.39 -1.22
C GLY A 46 -17.49 0.98 -0.74
N TYR A 47 -16.70 0.27 0.07
CA TYR A 47 -15.31 0.68 0.29
C TYR A 47 -14.56 0.62 -1.06
N ALA A 48 -13.81 1.68 -1.32
CA ALA A 48 -12.99 1.80 -2.53
C ALA A 48 -11.52 2.08 -2.22
N HIS A 49 -11.17 2.37 -0.96
CA HIS A 49 -9.79 2.54 -0.52
C HIS A 49 -9.39 1.38 0.41
N PHE A 50 -8.32 0.68 0.06
CA PHE A 50 -7.71 -0.40 0.85
C PHE A 50 -6.27 -0.05 1.16
N ASP A 51 -5.93 -0.09 2.45
CA ASP A 51 -4.60 0.22 2.98
C ASP A 51 -3.97 -1.06 3.54
N THR A 52 -2.91 -1.52 2.89
CA THR A 52 -2.10 -2.68 3.30
C THR A 52 -0.63 -2.31 3.41
N ALA A 53 0.26 -3.27 3.60
CA ALA A 53 1.72 -3.11 3.61
C ALA A 53 2.43 -4.45 3.39
N GLU A 54 3.64 -4.45 2.83
CA GLU A 54 4.46 -5.66 2.70
C GLU A 54 4.76 -6.33 4.06
N LYS A 55 4.73 -5.55 5.16
CA LYS A 55 4.97 -6.04 6.51
C LYS A 55 3.77 -6.75 7.14
N TYR A 56 2.54 -6.53 6.62
CA TYR A 56 1.34 -7.11 7.21
C TYR A 56 1.25 -8.58 6.88
N ALA A 57 1.30 -9.43 7.92
CA ALA A 57 1.37 -10.88 7.79
C ALA A 57 2.45 -11.33 6.79
N ASP A 58 3.60 -10.65 6.77
CA ASP A 58 4.72 -10.91 5.84
C ASP A 58 4.31 -10.93 4.35
N GLY A 59 3.44 -9.99 3.97
CA GLY A 59 2.91 -9.83 2.61
C GLY A 59 1.62 -10.59 2.33
N HIS A 60 1.21 -11.52 3.18
CA HIS A 60 -0.03 -12.28 2.97
C HIS A 60 -1.29 -11.41 2.98
N SER A 61 -1.28 -10.31 3.73
CA SER A 61 -2.35 -9.30 3.68
C SER A 61 -2.51 -8.72 2.26
N GLU A 62 -1.41 -8.45 1.54
CA GLU A 62 -1.46 -7.98 0.14
C GLU A 62 -2.04 -9.06 -0.78
N GLU A 63 -1.71 -10.34 -0.58
CA GLU A 63 -2.26 -11.45 -1.37
C GLU A 63 -3.77 -11.54 -1.22
N LEU A 64 -4.29 -11.44 0.01
CA LEU A 64 -5.72 -11.51 0.28
C LEU A 64 -6.48 -10.27 -0.23
N VAL A 65 -5.89 -9.07 -0.14
CA VAL A 65 -6.45 -7.86 -0.76
C VAL A 65 -6.52 -8.03 -2.28
N GLY A 66 -5.45 -8.50 -2.92
CA GLY A 66 -5.41 -8.78 -4.35
C GLY A 66 -6.46 -9.83 -4.78
N GLU A 67 -6.59 -10.90 -4.00
CA GLU A 67 -7.59 -11.94 -4.24
C GLU A 67 -9.03 -11.39 -4.14
N ALA A 68 -9.33 -10.62 -3.10
CA ALA A 68 -10.65 -10.04 -2.91
C ALA A 68 -11.03 -9.06 -4.04
N VAL A 69 -10.07 -8.22 -4.46
CA VAL A 69 -10.26 -7.27 -5.58
C VAL A 69 -10.49 -8.04 -6.89
N ARG A 70 -9.68 -9.05 -7.18
CA ARG A 70 -9.77 -9.84 -8.41
C ARG A 70 -11.15 -10.48 -8.64
N VAL A 71 -11.81 -10.94 -7.57
CA VAL A 71 -13.12 -11.59 -7.63
C VAL A 71 -14.28 -10.61 -7.46
N SER A 72 -14.01 -9.33 -7.21
CA SER A 72 -15.03 -8.30 -7.08
C SER A 72 -15.55 -7.84 -8.45
N ALA A 73 -16.73 -7.23 -8.47
CA ALA A 73 -17.26 -6.57 -9.67
C ALA A 73 -16.64 -5.18 -9.93
N LYS A 74 -15.73 -4.71 -9.06
CA LYS A 74 -15.10 -3.38 -9.18
C LYS A 74 -13.99 -3.41 -10.22
N LYS A 75 -13.96 -2.37 -11.07
CA LYS A 75 -12.81 -2.13 -11.93
C LYS A 75 -11.64 -1.59 -11.11
N ARG A 76 -10.39 -1.87 -11.55
CA ARG A 76 -9.17 -1.42 -10.82
C ARG A 76 -9.15 0.12 -10.64
N GLU A 77 -9.64 0.87 -11.62
CA GLU A 77 -9.69 2.33 -11.63
C GLU A 77 -10.71 2.93 -10.64
N GLU A 78 -11.64 2.13 -10.16
CA GLU A 78 -12.61 2.52 -9.12
C GLU A 78 -12.04 2.36 -7.71
N LEU A 79 -10.85 1.78 -7.58
CA LEU A 79 -10.21 1.47 -6.32
C LEU A 79 -8.98 2.32 -6.10
N PHE A 80 -8.74 2.69 -4.85
CA PHE A 80 -7.54 3.36 -4.36
C PHE A 80 -6.77 2.39 -3.45
N ILE A 81 -5.67 1.86 -3.93
CA ILE A 81 -4.88 0.85 -3.22
C ILE A 81 -3.60 1.49 -2.68
N THR A 82 -3.44 1.40 -1.36
CA THR A 82 -2.25 1.85 -0.66
C THR A 82 -1.46 0.65 -0.16
N THR A 83 -0.16 0.63 -0.42
CA THR A 83 0.77 -0.29 0.26
C THR A 83 2.02 0.45 0.70
N LYS A 84 2.93 -0.22 1.43
CA LYS A 84 4.02 0.45 2.12
C LYS A 84 5.29 -0.39 2.12
N VAL A 85 6.43 0.26 1.88
CA VAL A 85 7.76 -0.33 2.01
C VAL A 85 8.27 -0.24 3.45
N THR A 86 8.85 -1.32 3.96
CA THR A 86 9.44 -1.38 5.31
C THR A 86 10.78 -0.63 5.38
N PRO A 87 11.18 -0.10 6.55
CA PRO A 87 12.45 0.62 6.70
C PRO A 87 13.70 -0.15 6.31
N SER A 88 13.68 -1.48 6.40
CA SER A 88 14.82 -2.33 6.00
C SER A 88 15.05 -2.36 4.48
N HIS A 89 14.08 -1.95 3.67
CA HIS A 89 14.12 -1.98 2.21
C HIS A 89 14.22 -0.57 1.59
N LEU A 90 14.88 0.38 2.27
CA LEU A 90 14.97 1.77 1.80
C LEU A 90 16.24 2.10 0.98
N LYS A 91 17.07 1.12 0.63
CA LYS A 91 18.10 1.30 -0.40
C LYS A 91 17.45 1.31 -1.79
N TYR A 92 18.10 1.95 -2.75
CA TYR A 92 17.54 2.15 -4.09
C TYR A 92 16.97 0.86 -4.71
N ASP A 93 17.79 -0.18 -4.83
CA ASP A 93 17.37 -1.44 -5.47
C ASP A 93 16.36 -2.22 -4.62
N ASP A 94 16.47 -2.12 -3.29
CA ASP A 94 15.55 -2.78 -2.37
C ASP A 94 14.14 -2.17 -2.46
N VAL A 95 14.01 -0.84 -2.59
CA VAL A 95 12.71 -0.16 -2.82
C VAL A 95 12.06 -0.67 -4.11
N LEU A 96 12.84 -0.74 -5.20
CA LEU A 96 12.32 -1.21 -6.49
C LEU A 96 11.84 -2.66 -6.38
N LYS A 97 12.65 -3.54 -5.79
CA LYS A 97 12.31 -4.95 -5.57
C LYS A 97 11.12 -5.13 -4.64
N ALA A 98 11.04 -4.36 -3.56
CA ALA A 98 9.91 -4.40 -2.62
C ALA A 98 8.60 -4.03 -3.31
N CYS A 99 8.59 -2.97 -4.13
CA CYS A 99 7.42 -2.57 -4.90
C CYS A 99 6.98 -3.67 -5.88
N GLU A 100 7.92 -4.24 -6.65
CA GLU A 100 7.62 -5.37 -7.56
C GLU A 100 7.00 -6.56 -6.82
N ASN A 101 7.54 -6.89 -5.65
CA ASN A 101 7.02 -7.97 -4.83
C ASN A 101 5.60 -7.66 -4.33
N SER A 102 5.34 -6.42 -3.90
CA SER A 102 4.00 -5.96 -3.49
C SER A 102 3.01 -6.04 -4.64
N LEU A 103 3.37 -5.55 -5.83
CA LEU A 103 2.52 -5.62 -7.03
C LEU A 103 2.20 -7.08 -7.41
N ARG A 104 3.21 -7.98 -7.32
CA ARG A 104 3.00 -9.41 -7.59
C ARG A 104 2.04 -10.05 -6.59
N ARG A 105 2.16 -9.76 -5.28
CA ARG A 105 1.24 -10.26 -4.25
C ARG A 105 -0.17 -9.70 -4.44
N LEU A 106 -0.29 -8.42 -4.71
CA LEU A 106 -1.57 -7.76 -5.03
C LEU A 106 -2.17 -8.21 -6.36
N LYS A 107 -1.37 -8.82 -7.27
CA LYS A 107 -1.76 -9.17 -8.65
C LYS A 107 -2.25 -7.95 -9.43
N MET A 108 -1.52 -6.85 -9.32
CA MET A 108 -1.83 -5.54 -9.92
C MET A 108 -0.62 -4.97 -10.66
N ASP A 109 -0.87 -4.20 -11.70
CA ASP A 109 0.17 -3.53 -12.48
C ASP A 109 0.66 -2.24 -11.79
N TYR A 110 -0.17 -1.63 -10.96
CA TYR A 110 0.16 -0.42 -10.22
C TYR A 110 -0.58 -0.34 -8.88
N VAL A 111 -0.04 0.50 -7.97
CA VAL A 111 -0.74 0.97 -6.76
C VAL A 111 -0.98 2.47 -6.82
N ASP A 112 -2.03 2.94 -6.14
CA ASP A 112 -2.39 4.37 -6.15
C ASP A 112 -1.51 5.17 -5.21
N LEU A 113 -1.13 4.60 -4.05
CA LEU A 113 -0.27 5.25 -3.08
C LEU A 113 0.77 4.26 -2.53
N TYR A 114 2.04 4.63 -2.61
CA TYR A 114 3.14 3.86 -2.04
C TYR A 114 3.83 4.67 -0.95
N LEU A 115 3.85 4.14 0.27
CA LEU A 115 4.36 4.85 1.44
C LEU A 115 5.67 4.26 1.95
N ILE A 116 6.57 5.10 2.46
CA ILE A 116 7.54 4.65 3.44
C ILE A 116 6.78 4.41 4.75
N HIS A 117 6.77 3.16 5.24
CA HIS A 117 5.93 2.74 6.36
C HIS A 117 6.34 3.38 7.69
N TRP A 118 7.65 3.47 7.94
CA TRP A 118 8.27 4.09 9.12
C TRP A 118 9.59 4.73 8.73
N PRO A 119 10.03 5.75 9.45
CA PRO A 119 11.39 6.27 9.27
C PRO A 119 12.41 5.17 9.58
N GLY A 120 13.41 5.03 8.74
CA GLY A 120 14.55 4.15 8.97
C GLY A 120 15.68 4.85 9.73
N THR A 121 16.44 4.11 10.54
CA THR A 121 17.64 4.62 11.19
C THR A 121 18.81 4.50 10.23
N GLY A 122 19.58 5.59 10.05
CA GLY A 122 20.75 5.62 9.18
C GLY A 122 20.44 5.52 7.67
N VAL A 123 19.20 5.76 7.29
CA VAL A 123 18.77 5.71 5.88
C VAL A 123 19.20 6.96 5.14
N LYS A 124 19.75 6.78 3.95
CA LYS A 124 19.95 7.85 2.97
C LYS A 124 18.65 8.02 2.16
N TYR A 125 17.81 8.95 2.61
CA TYR A 125 16.49 9.15 1.98
C TYR A 125 16.57 9.57 0.51
N GLU A 126 17.64 10.22 0.08
CA GLU A 126 17.87 10.61 -1.32
C GLU A 126 17.85 9.38 -2.24
N GLU A 127 18.44 8.25 -1.81
CA GLU A 127 18.40 7.00 -2.58
C GLU A 127 16.99 6.42 -2.62
N ALA A 128 16.28 6.40 -1.48
CA ALA A 128 14.91 5.92 -1.40
C ALA A 128 13.96 6.75 -2.26
N PHE A 129 14.03 8.09 -2.17
CA PHE A 129 13.19 8.98 -2.98
C PHE A 129 13.51 8.90 -4.47
N ARG A 130 14.78 8.71 -4.85
CA ARG A 130 15.15 8.47 -6.24
C ARG A 130 14.52 7.19 -6.79
N ALA A 131 14.49 6.11 -6.01
CA ALA A 131 13.82 4.86 -6.37
C ALA A 131 12.30 5.04 -6.46
N LEU A 132 11.69 5.69 -5.46
CA LEU A 132 10.26 5.99 -5.45
C LEU A 132 9.84 6.83 -6.68
N ASN A 133 10.59 7.88 -7.00
CA ASN A 133 10.36 8.68 -8.20
C ASN A 133 10.50 7.88 -9.50
N LYS A 134 11.40 6.89 -9.55
CA LYS A 134 11.49 5.97 -10.69
C LYS A 134 10.21 5.14 -10.81
N LEU A 135 9.68 4.59 -9.72
CA LEU A 135 8.44 3.82 -9.73
C LEU A 135 7.24 4.62 -10.25
N VAL A 136 7.20 5.93 -9.96
CA VAL A 136 6.18 6.83 -10.52
C VAL A 136 6.37 7.00 -12.04
N ARG A 137 7.60 7.26 -12.49
CA ARG A 137 7.90 7.38 -13.93
C ARG A 137 7.60 6.10 -14.71
N ASP A 138 7.83 4.95 -14.10
CA ASP A 138 7.56 3.63 -14.68
C ASP A 138 6.05 3.27 -14.65
N GLY A 139 5.20 4.12 -14.07
CA GLY A 139 3.75 3.90 -13.97
C GLY A 139 3.31 2.85 -12.94
N LYS A 140 4.24 2.36 -12.10
CA LYS A 140 3.96 1.34 -11.07
C LYS A 140 3.34 1.92 -9.80
N VAL A 141 3.52 3.20 -9.59
CA VAL A 141 3.00 3.96 -8.44
C VAL A 141 2.43 5.27 -8.95
N ARG A 142 1.23 5.65 -8.52
CA ARG A 142 0.62 6.93 -8.88
C ARG A 142 1.06 8.07 -7.97
N HIS A 143 1.08 7.81 -6.66
CA HIS A 143 1.37 8.81 -5.64
C HIS A 143 2.34 8.25 -4.60
N LEU A 144 3.17 9.12 -4.05
CA LEU A 144 4.14 8.82 -3.01
C LEU A 144 3.75 9.45 -1.69
N GLY A 145 4.18 8.86 -0.59
CA GLY A 145 4.01 9.46 0.71
C GLY A 145 4.86 8.79 1.79
N VAL A 146 4.70 9.28 3.00
CA VAL A 146 5.41 8.78 4.17
C VAL A 146 4.43 8.55 5.32
N SER A 147 4.71 7.56 6.16
CA SER A 147 3.93 7.22 7.34
C SER A 147 4.81 7.29 8.58
N ASN A 148 4.23 7.72 9.71
CA ASN A 148 4.93 7.81 10.99
C ASN A 148 6.12 8.80 11.03
N PHE A 149 6.21 9.71 10.09
CA PHE A 149 7.24 10.75 10.05
C PHE A 149 6.87 11.90 10.99
N LYS A 150 7.80 12.28 11.87
CA LYS A 150 7.66 13.49 12.67
C LYS A 150 7.75 14.73 11.78
N LEU A 151 7.16 15.86 12.20
CA LEU A 151 7.06 17.08 11.41
C LEU A 151 8.40 17.54 10.81
N LYS A 152 9.50 17.46 11.57
CA LYS A 152 10.84 17.84 11.07
C LYS A 152 11.24 16.99 9.86
N LEU A 153 11.10 15.66 9.97
CA LEU A 153 11.46 14.73 8.90
C LEU A 153 10.51 14.83 7.71
N LEU A 154 9.22 15.08 7.96
CA LEU A 154 8.24 15.31 6.90
C LEU A 154 8.60 16.52 6.05
N LYS A 155 8.99 17.65 6.68
CA LYS A 155 9.45 18.85 5.95
C LYS A 155 10.68 18.55 5.10
N GLN A 156 11.68 17.86 5.66
CA GLN A 156 12.89 17.47 4.93
C GLN A 156 12.61 16.52 3.75
N SER A 157 11.54 15.74 3.79
CA SER A 157 11.17 14.84 2.69
C SER A 157 10.39 15.53 1.56
N GLN A 158 10.07 16.82 1.70
CA GLN A 158 9.41 17.64 0.66
C GLN A 158 10.40 18.53 -0.12
N GLU A 159 11.63 18.67 0.36
CA GLU A 159 12.74 19.38 -0.27
C GLU A 159 13.47 18.48 -1.26
#